data_6e6653164893424471ff233e1668cdf6
#
_entry.id   6e6653164893424471ff233e1668cdf6
#
_cell.length_a   1.000
_cell.length_b   1.000
_cell.length_c   1.000
_cell.angle_alpha   90.00
_cell.angle_beta   90.00
_cell.angle_gamma   90.00
#
_symmetry.space_group_name_H-M   'P 1'
#
loop_
_entity.id
_entity.type
_entity.pdbx_description
1 polymer ?
#
loop_
_entity_poly.entity_id
_entity_poly.type
_entity_poly.pdbx_seq_one_letter_code
_entity_poly.pdbx_strand_id
1 'polypeptide(L)'
;MRKKNSKWKILTLVAMIFVLCLSTIPTKPAMASTTQPKREMRAVWISTVLNLDMKAGMTKEQYTAWTRQTLDQLKANKFNTVIYQVRPTNDTMYVSDLAPWSSYITGKKQGTNPGYDPLAIMIEESHKRGMELHAWMNPYRVTMSGQKLTDLAADNVARTHPNWVIKYGKQYYLNPGLPEVQDYLVEVVREIVANYDIDAVHMDDYFYPYKIANEVFPDQATFKNYGASFKKVEDWRRDNVNRLVENLYTAIKDTKPYVQFGISPFGVWRNKSLDKTGSDTRAGVNNYDDLYADVRTWIQNGTIDYITPQIYWSRTLSVAKYGTLLDWWSHEVQTYATTHPVHLYIGLADYKVGNDSDAAWKNKMELPSQILANRSEKVAAEGQIHFSLRSFQNNKLGYATIVSQQLYNYTALTPETIWDDDTVPNVPTFVQVTKEAAGRKIEIIDENERQPRKYVIYRFSGNKEGSYDDPRNIVDVVYNMDGLTKFVDKSALAKHSYTYGIKAVSNTGVESKEVFVVIENQ
;
A
#
# COMPACT_ATOMS: atom_id res chain seq x y z
N MET A 1 37.63 74.02 -17.90
CA MET A 1 38.06 72.93 -16.99
C MET A 1 36.86 72.35 -16.25
N ARG A 2 36.83 71.01 -16.12
CA ARG A 2 35.86 70.18 -15.35
C ARG A 2 34.47 69.93 -15.92
N LYS A 3 34.37 68.99 -16.86
CA LYS A 3 33.22 68.16 -17.14
C LYS A 3 33.70 66.72 -17.41
N LYS A 4 34.18 65.99 -16.40
CA LYS A 4 34.66 64.61 -16.57
C LYS A 4 34.27 63.63 -15.45
N ASN A 5 33.45 64.02 -14.47
CA ASN A 5 33.18 63.17 -13.28
C ASN A 5 31.73 62.62 -13.16
N SER A 6 30.87 62.83 -14.17
CA SER A 6 29.48 62.39 -14.10
C SER A 6 29.24 60.95 -14.61
N LYS A 7 30.06 60.54 -15.61
CA LYS A 7 29.85 59.19 -16.22
C LYS A 7 30.33 58.02 -15.38
N TRP A 8 31.30 58.22 -14.51
CA TRP A 8 31.79 57.15 -13.63
C TRP A 8 30.90 56.91 -12.43
N LYS A 9 30.18 57.88 -11.92
CA LYS A 9 29.20 57.68 -10.80
C LYS A 9 27.95 56.95 -11.25
N ILE A 10 27.53 57.08 -12.50
CA ILE A 10 26.38 56.38 -13.07
C ILE A 10 26.75 54.91 -13.37
N LEU A 11 27.96 54.60 -13.82
CA LEU A 11 28.40 53.23 -14.04
C LEU A 11 28.55 52.45 -12.72
N THR A 12 29.02 53.09 -11.65
CA THR A 12 29.13 52.43 -10.32
C THR A 12 27.77 52.20 -9.67
N LEU A 13 26.82 53.11 -9.89
CA LEU A 13 25.44 52.92 -9.38
C LEU A 13 24.69 51.83 -10.12
N VAL A 14 24.85 51.71 -11.43
CA VAL A 14 24.24 50.64 -12.24
C VAL A 14 24.86 49.27 -11.92
N ALA A 15 26.18 49.22 -11.69
CA ALA A 15 26.85 47.97 -11.25
C ALA A 15 26.41 47.53 -9.83
N MET A 16 26.18 48.46 -8.88
CA MET A 16 25.65 48.15 -7.56
C MET A 16 24.19 47.70 -7.58
N ILE A 17 23.35 48.25 -8.46
CA ILE A 17 21.97 47.82 -8.61
C ILE A 17 21.91 46.43 -9.26
N PHE A 18 22.81 46.12 -10.21
CA PHE A 18 22.87 44.76 -10.80
C PHE A 18 23.38 43.69 -9.83
N VAL A 19 24.27 44.04 -8.90
CA VAL A 19 24.73 43.11 -7.83
C VAL A 19 23.68 42.94 -6.74
N LEU A 20 22.84 43.95 -6.45
CA LEU A 20 21.73 43.85 -5.52
C LEU A 20 20.50 43.11 -6.08
N CYS A 21 20.31 43.09 -7.40
CA CYS A 21 19.25 42.32 -8.05
C CYS A 21 19.59 40.82 -8.23
N LEU A 22 20.86 40.43 -8.12
CA LEU A 22 21.29 39.03 -8.18
C LEU A 22 21.19 38.28 -6.83
N SER A 23 20.87 38.97 -5.73
CA SER A 23 20.81 38.40 -4.39
C SER A 23 19.40 38.08 -3.87
N THR A 24 18.36 38.22 -4.71
CA THR A 24 17.00 37.83 -4.34
C THR A 24 16.40 36.81 -5.32
N ILE A 25 17.17 35.77 -5.67
CA ILE A 25 16.54 34.52 -6.09
C ILE A 25 15.94 33.95 -4.79
N PRO A 26 14.62 33.80 -4.67
CA PRO A 26 14.07 33.14 -3.52
C PRO A 26 14.61 31.70 -3.51
N THR A 27 15.58 31.43 -2.67
CA THR A 27 15.98 30.07 -2.36
C THR A 27 14.72 29.41 -1.83
N LYS A 28 14.12 28.52 -2.63
CA LYS A 28 13.11 27.60 -2.10
C LYS A 28 13.69 27.08 -0.78
N PRO A 29 12.95 27.12 0.34
CA PRO A 29 13.43 26.51 1.55
C PRO A 29 13.73 25.05 1.18
N ALA A 30 15.00 24.68 1.20
CA ALA A 30 15.39 23.29 1.10
C ALA A 30 14.74 22.63 2.31
N MET A 31 13.76 21.75 2.08
CA MET A 31 13.35 20.80 3.12
C MET A 31 14.64 20.13 3.56
N ALA A 32 14.90 20.14 4.88
CA ALA A 32 16.04 19.44 5.44
C ALA A 32 16.15 18.09 4.73
N SER A 33 17.35 17.76 4.22
CA SER A 33 17.61 16.50 3.56
C SER A 33 17.38 15.38 4.55
N THR A 34 16.13 14.92 4.64
CA THR A 34 15.87 13.63 5.27
C THR A 34 16.43 12.58 4.32
N THR A 35 17.41 11.82 4.78
CA THR A 35 17.93 10.69 4.04
C THR A 35 16.75 9.80 3.64
N GLN A 36 16.56 9.60 2.34
CA GLN A 36 15.50 8.70 1.89
C GLN A 36 15.88 7.29 2.28
N PRO A 37 14.95 6.51 2.86
CA PRO A 37 15.25 5.14 3.24
C PRO A 37 15.43 4.26 2.01
N LYS A 38 16.34 3.28 2.09
CA LYS A 38 16.50 2.23 1.08
C LYS A 38 15.24 1.38 0.97
N ARG A 39 14.60 1.10 2.12
CA ARG A 39 13.35 0.34 2.22
C ARG A 39 12.24 1.23 2.77
N GLU A 40 11.14 1.27 2.06
CA GLU A 40 9.94 2.03 2.43
C GLU A 40 8.75 1.54 1.60
N MET A 41 7.68 1.09 2.24
CA MET A 41 6.42 0.84 1.54
C MET A 41 5.88 2.16 0.97
N ARG A 42 5.72 2.23 -0.34
CA ARG A 42 5.10 3.35 -1.07
C ARG A 42 3.95 2.81 -1.88
N ALA A 43 2.80 2.72 -1.25
CA ALA A 43 1.64 2.07 -1.83
C ALA A 43 0.49 3.04 -2.11
N VAL A 44 -0.41 2.61 -2.98
CA VAL A 44 -1.66 3.30 -3.26
C VAL A 44 -2.83 2.30 -3.28
N TRP A 45 -3.94 2.66 -2.65
CA TRP A 45 -5.19 1.92 -2.81
C TRP A 45 -5.85 2.25 -4.15
N ILE A 46 -6.25 1.20 -4.88
CA ILE A 46 -7.12 1.27 -6.06
C ILE A 46 -8.48 0.67 -5.67
N SER A 47 -9.43 1.53 -5.40
CA SER A 47 -10.78 1.14 -4.97
C SER A 47 -11.68 0.88 -6.18
N THR A 48 -12.27 -0.30 -6.23
CA THR A 48 -13.21 -0.71 -7.29
C THR A 48 -14.66 -0.49 -6.89
N VAL A 49 -14.98 -0.48 -5.60
CA VAL A 49 -16.33 -0.22 -5.11
C VAL A 49 -16.82 1.13 -5.62
N LEU A 50 -18.06 1.15 -6.10
CA LEU A 50 -18.69 2.35 -6.72
C LEU A 50 -17.86 2.96 -7.86
N ASN A 51 -16.95 2.19 -8.44
CA ASN A 51 -16.02 2.64 -9.49
C ASN A 51 -15.25 3.92 -9.10
N LEU A 52 -14.80 3.99 -7.85
CA LEU A 52 -14.10 5.16 -7.32
C LEU A 52 -12.85 5.48 -8.13
N ASP A 53 -11.99 4.49 -8.37
CA ASP A 53 -10.71 4.68 -9.04
C ASP A 53 -10.67 4.06 -10.45
N MET A 54 -11.67 3.26 -10.82
CA MET A 54 -11.74 2.51 -12.08
C MET A 54 -13.09 2.76 -12.77
N LYS A 55 -13.13 2.72 -14.09
CA LYS A 55 -14.38 2.77 -14.87
C LYS A 55 -14.93 1.36 -15.08
N ALA A 56 -16.26 1.21 -15.01
CA ALA A 56 -16.93 -0.02 -15.43
C ALA A 56 -17.06 -0.09 -16.95
N GLY A 57 -17.28 -1.31 -17.48
CA GLY A 57 -17.61 -1.55 -18.87
C GLY A 57 -16.43 -1.45 -19.84
N MET A 58 -15.20 -1.49 -19.36
CA MET A 58 -14.01 -1.56 -20.20
C MET A 58 -13.89 -2.93 -20.89
N THR A 59 -13.51 -2.95 -22.18
CA THR A 59 -13.05 -4.18 -22.85
C THR A 59 -11.71 -4.62 -22.28
N LYS A 60 -11.26 -5.84 -22.59
CA LYS A 60 -9.94 -6.34 -22.19
C LYS A 60 -8.82 -5.38 -22.59
N GLU A 61 -8.84 -4.88 -23.82
CA GLU A 61 -7.84 -3.97 -24.37
C GLU A 61 -7.86 -2.62 -23.63
N GLN A 62 -9.05 -2.08 -23.36
CA GLN A 62 -9.22 -0.83 -22.62
C GLN A 62 -8.76 -0.97 -21.17
N TYR A 63 -9.10 -2.08 -20.51
CA TYR A 63 -8.66 -2.35 -19.14
C TYR A 63 -7.13 -2.52 -19.07
N THR A 64 -6.55 -3.29 -20.00
CA THR A 64 -5.09 -3.47 -20.08
C THR A 64 -4.38 -2.14 -20.33
N ALA A 65 -4.89 -1.31 -21.23
CA ALA A 65 -4.32 0.01 -21.51
C ALA A 65 -4.41 0.94 -20.28
N TRP A 66 -5.55 0.97 -19.58
CA TRP A 66 -5.74 1.72 -18.34
C TRP A 66 -4.78 1.23 -17.24
N THR A 67 -4.66 -0.08 -17.06
CA THR A 67 -3.74 -0.70 -16.11
C THR A 67 -2.30 -0.28 -16.38
N ARG A 68 -1.83 -0.40 -17.63
CA ARG A 68 -0.48 -0.01 -18.04
C ARG A 68 -0.22 1.47 -17.78
N GLN A 69 -1.12 2.35 -18.23
CA GLN A 69 -0.98 3.79 -18.04
C GLN A 69 -0.92 4.16 -16.56
N THR A 70 -1.78 3.55 -15.74
CA THR A 70 -1.84 3.78 -14.29
C THR A 70 -0.54 3.34 -13.61
N LEU A 71 -0.09 2.13 -13.90
CA LEU A 71 1.12 1.57 -13.29
C LEU A 71 2.39 2.27 -13.79
N ASP A 72 2.47 2.70 -15.06
CA ASP A 72 3.56 3.52 -15.59
C ASP A 72 3.66 4.85 -14.84
N GLN A 73 2.51 5.50 -14.57
CA GLN A 73 2.46 6.73 -13.78
C GLN A 73 2.93 6.49 -12.33
N LEU A 74 2.45 5.42 -11.68
CA LEU A 74 2.86 5.06 -10.32
C LEU A 74 4.36 4.75 -10.25
N LYS A 75 4.89 3.97 -11.19
CA LYS A 75 6.33 3.66 -11.30
C LYS A 75 7.17 4.93 -11.48
N ALA A 76 6.74 5.85 -12.36
CA ALA A 76 7.42 7.13 -12.56
C ALA A 76 7.46 7.98 -11.28
N ASN A 77 6.44 7.87 -10.42
CA ASN A 77 6.37 8.50 -9.11
C ASN A 77 6.99 7.66 -7.98
N LYS A 78 7.72 6.58 -8.31
CA LYS A 78 8.46 5.72 -7.39
C LYS A 78 7.60 5.00 -6.33
N PHE A 79 6.33 4.70 -6.67
CA PHE A 79 5.56 3.71 -5.94
C PHE A 79 6.13 2.31 -6.20
N ASN A 80 6.04 1.44 -5.21
CA ASN A 80 6.52 0.06 -5.28
C ASN A 80 5.44 -0.98 -5.00
N THR A 81 4.24 -0.56 -4.60
CA THR A 81 3.13 -1.46 -4.25
C THR A 81 1.79 -0.90 -4.69
N VAL A 82 0.91 -1.76 -5.15
CA VAL A 82 -0.49 -1.47 -5.47
C VAL A 82 -1.39 -2.33 -4.60
N ILE A 83 -2.36 -1.71 -3.91
CA ILE A 83 -3.38 -2.42 -3.14
C ILE A 83 -4.69 -2.33 -3.92
N TYR A 84 -5.01 -3.40 -4.65
CA TYR A 84 -6.12 -3.47 -5.59
C TYR A 84 -7.32 -4.15 -4.95
N GLN A 85 -8.48 -3.46 -4.92
CA GLN A 85 -9.71 -4.01 -4.34
C GLN A 85 -10.31 -5.07 -5.25
N VAL A 86 -10.18 -6.34 -4.85
CA VAL A 86 -10.58 -7.52 -5.63
C VAL A 86 -11.91 -8.12 -5.19
N ARG A 87 -12.36 -7.80 -3.97
CA ARG A 87 -13.64 -8.29 -3.41
C ARG A 87 -14.36 -7.17 -2.64
N PRO A 88 -15.08 -6.27 -3.36
CA PRO A 88 -15.71 -5.10 -2.74
C PRO A 88 -17.01 -5.42 -1.97
N THR A 89 -17.84 -6.35 -2.47
CA THR A 89 -19.19 -6.64 -1.95
C THR A 89 -19.57 -8.12 -2.16
N ASN A 90 -18.87 -9.04 -1.53
CA ASN A 90 -19.15 -10.49 -1.65
C ASN A 90 -19.26 -10.97 -3.13
N ASP A 91 -18.48 -10.35 -3.99
CA ASP A 91 -18.31 -10.60 -5.42
C ASP A 91 -16.83 -10.39 -5.78
N THR A 92 -16.40 -10.77 -6.98
CA THR A 92 -14.97 -10.80 -7.31
C THR A 92 -14.61 -10.02 -8.56
N MET A 93 -13.36 -9.53 -8.58
CA MET A 93 -12.69 -8.94 -9.73
C MET A 93 -11.73 -9.95 -10.39
N TYR A 94 -11.95 -11.25 -10.15
CA TYR A 94 -11.13 -12.36 -10.62
C TYR A 94 -11.98 -13.60 -10.85
N VAL A 95 -11.45 -14.60 -11.55
CA VAL A 95 -12.12 -15.89 -11.75
C VAL A 95 -12.21 -16.62 -10.41
N SER A 96 -13.44 -16.93 -9.97
CA SER A 96 -13.73 -17.59 -8.69
C SER A 96 -14.82 -18.63 -8.88
N ASP A 97 -14.67 -19.76 -8.21
CA ASP A 97 -15.72 -20.80 -8.09
C ASP A 97 -16.65 -20.54 -6.89
N LEU A 98 -16.29 -19.59 -6.01
CA LEU A 98 -16.97 -19.33 -4.75
C LEU A 98 -17.84 -18.06 -4.76
N ALA A 99 -17.61 -17.16 -5.71
CA ALA A 99 -18.31 -15.88 -5.77
C ALA A 99 -18.51 -15.38 -7.21
N PRO A 100 -19.63 -14.68 -7.49
CA PRO A 100 -19.91 -14.16 -8.83
C PRO A 100 -19.03 -12.98 -9.19
N TRP A 101 -18.89 -12.72 -10.50
CA TRP A 101 -18.26 -11.52 -11.03
C TRP A 101 -18.89 -10.24 -10.51
N SER A 102 -18.07 -9.28 -10.11
CA SER A 102 -18.54 -7.98 -9.63
C SER A 102 -19.17 -7.15 -10.76
N SER A 103 -20.30 -6.49 -10.44
CA SER A 103 -20.94 -5.53 -11.33
C SER A 103 -20.06 -4.30 -11.62
N TYR A 104 -19.08 -4.02 -10.76
CA TYR A 104 -18.15 -2.89 -10.95
C TYR A 104 -17.16 -3.09 -12.10
N ILE A 105 -16.99 -4.32 -12.61
CA ILE A 105 -16.19 -4.58 -13.81
C ILE A 105 -16.97 -4.20 -15.07
N THR A 106 -18.16 -4.77 -15.20
CA THR A 106 -18.94 -4.71 -16.44
C THR A 106 -19.90 -3.53 -16.52
N GLY A 107 -20.27 -2.94 -15.38
CA GLY A 107 -21.38 -1.99 -15.26
C GLY A 107 -22.75 -2.63 -15.50
N LYS A 108 -22.82 -3.96 -15.54
CA LYS A 108 -24.03 -4.76 -15.75
C LYS A 108 -24.42 -5.45 -14.42
N LYS A 109 -25.36 -6.40 -14.50
CA LYS A 109 -25.74 -7.22 -13.33
C LYS A 109 -24.52 -7.99 -12.81
N GLN A 110 -24.45 -8.17 -11.48
CA GLN A 110 -23.49 -9.06 -10.82
C GLN A 110 -23.58 -10.46 -11.44
N GLY A 111 -22.45 -11.16 -11.57
CA GLY A 111 -22.34 -12.43 -12.24
C GLY A 111 -22.11 -12.34 -13.77
N THR A 112 -22.17 -11.14 -14.36
CA THR A 112 -21.86 -10.99 -15.78
C THR A 112 -20.35 -11.13 -16.00
N ASN A 113 -19.95 -12.19 -16.74
CA ASN A 113 -18.55 -12.43 -17.08
C ASN A 113 -18.01 -11.30 -17.99
N PRO A 114 -16.90 -10.64 -17.63
CA PRO A 114 -16.28 -9.58 -18.43
C PRO A 114 -15.56 -10.10 -19.69
N GLY A 115 -15.31 -11.42 -19.79
CA GLY A 115 -14.53 -12.02 -20.88
C GLY A 115 -13.01 -11.91 -20.71
N TYR A 116 -12.54 -11.46 -19.57
CA TYR A 116 -11.11 -11.39 -19.19
C TYR A 116 -10.97 -11.42 -17.66
N ASP A 117 -9.76 -11.67 -17.18
CA ASP A 117 -9.44 -11.66 -15.76
C ASP A 117 -8.73 -10.35 -15.36
N PRO A 118 -9.43 -9.43 -14.67
CA PRO A 118 -8.84 -8.15 -14.26
C PRO A 118 -7.66 -8.32 -13.29
N LEU A 119 -7.74 -9.27 -12.34
CA LEU A 119 -6.69 -9.48 -11.36
C LEU A 119 -5.43 -10.03 -12.00
N ALA A 120 -5.55 -11.03 -12.87
CA ALA A 120 -4.40 -11.60 -13.59
C ALA A 120 -3.65 -10.52 -14.40
N ILE A 121 -4.39 -9.65 -15.11
CA ILE A 121 -3.79 -8.53 -15.85
C ILE A 121 -3.10 -7.54 -14.90
N MET A 122 -3.72 -7.20 -13.75
CA MET A 122 -3.15 -6.25 -12.80
C MET A 122 -1.87 -6.79 -12.17
N ILE A 123 -1.83 -8.08 -11.80
CA ILE A 123 -0.64 -8.77 -11.28
C ILE A 123 0.50 -8.72 -12.31
N GLU A 124 0.24 -9.23 -13.52
CA GLU A 124 1.24 -9.31 -14.59
C GLU A 124 1.86 -7.94 -14.88
N GLU A 125 1.03 -6.91 -15.03
CA GLU A 125 1.50 -5.56 -15.35
C GLU A 125 2.17 -4.85 -14.15
N SER A 126 1.81 -5.20 -12.90
CA SER A 126 2.51 -4.73 -11.70
C SER A 126 3.90 -5.34 -11.60
N HIS A 127 4.02 -6.65 -11.73
CA HIS A 127 5.28 -7.37 -11.65
C HIS A 127 6.25 -6.96 -12.76
N LYS A 128 5.77 -6.75 -14.01
CA LYS A 128 6.59 -6.19 -15.10
C LYS A 128 7.23 -4.85 -14.76
N ARG A 129 6.69 -4.11 -13.79
CA ARG A 129 7.19 -2.81 -13.33
C ARG A 129 7.95 -2.87 -12.01
N GLY A 130 8.18 -4.07 -11.48
CA GLY A 130 8.84 -4.28 -10.20
C GLY A 130 7.99 -3.86 -9.00
N MET A 131 6.67 -3.82 -9.15
CA MET A 131 5.71 -3.43 -8.12
C MET A 131 5.01 -4.64 -7.53
N GLU A 132 4.82 -4.67 -6.21
CA GLU A 132 4.00 -5.68 -5.53
C GLU A 132 2.51 -5.40 -5.73
N LEU A 133 1.72 -6.48 -5.72
CA LEU A 133 0.27 -6.42 -5.74
C LEU A 133 -0.33 -7.07 -4.51
N HIS A 134 -1.03 -6.27 -3.70
CA HIS A 134 -1.79 -6.72 -2.56
C HIS A 134 -3.28 -6.80 -2.93
N ALA A 135 -3.89 -7.97 -2.74
CA ALA A 135 -5.29 -8.21 -3.04
C ALA A 135 -6.16 -7.71 -1.87
N TRP A 136 -6.88 -6.60 -2.08
CA TRP A 136 -7.73 -6.02 -1.05
C TRP A 136 -9.14 -6.60 -1.09
N MET A 137 -9.57 -7.16 0.04
CA MET A 137 -10.85 -7.82 0.24
C MET A 137 -11.62 -7.19 1.39
N ASN A 138 -12.95 -7.01 1.21
CA ASN A 138 -13.86 -6.76 2.32
C ASN A 138 -14.51 -8.09 2.73
N PRO A 139 -14.39 -8.52 4.01
CA PRO A 139 -14.86 -9.86 4.39
C PRO A 139 -16.38 -10.00 4.43
N TYR A 140 -17.10 -9.05 5.00
CA TYR A 140 -18.50 -9.27 5.38
C TYR A 140 -19.53 -8.48 4.58
N ARG A 141 -19.15 -7.42 3.89
CA ARG A 141 -20.10 -6.57 3.17
C ARG A 141 -20.72 -7.29 1.98
N VAL A 142 -22.05 -7.44 1.98
CA VAL A 142 -22.83 -8.08 0.92
C VAL A 142 -23.34 -7.05 -0.08
N THR A 143 -23.86 -5.92 0.40
CA THR A 143 -24.45 -4.89 -0.46
C THR A 143 -23.96 -3.50 -0.10
N MET A 144 -24.03 -2.59 -1.06
CA MET A 144 -24.01 -1.15 -0.79
C MET A 144 -25.38 -0.65 -0.37
N SER A 145 -25.44 0.56 0.18
CA SER A 145 -26.68 1.16 0.69
C SER A 145 -27.78 1.21 -0.37
N GLY A 146 -28.96 0.68 -0.01
CA GLY A 146 -30.14 0.69 -0.86
C GLY A 146 -30.29 -0.47 -1.84
N GLN A 147 -29.28 -1.33 -1.98
CA GLN A 147 -29.38 -2.56 -2.78
C GLN A 147 -30.21 -3.62 -2.04
N LYS A 148 -30.89 -4.47 -2.80
CA LYS A 148 -31.65 -5.61 -2.30
C LYS A 148 -30.89 -6.91 -2.57
N LEU A 149 -31.17 -7.97 -1.79
CA LEU A 149 -30.58 -9.30 -2.05
C LEU A 149 -30.99 -9.84 -3.42
N THR A 150 -32.18 -9.47 -3.90
CA THR A 150 -32.67 -9.87 -5.24
C THR A 150 -31.90 -9.24 -6.39
N ASP A 151 -31.12 -8.18 -6.14
CA ASP A 151 -30.31 -7.52 -7.17
C ASP A 151 -28.98 -8.27 -7.40
N LEU A 152 -28.60 -9.16 -6.46
CA LEU A 152 -27.40 -9.97 -6.54
C LEU A 152 -27.56 -11.12 -7.54
N ALA A 153 -26.46 -11.69 -7.99
CA ALA A 153 -26.46 -12.89 -8.83
C ALA A 153 -27.08 -14.10 -8.07
N ALA A 154 -27.70 -15.02 -8.80
CA ALA A 154 -28.41 -16.14 -8.21
C ALA A 154 -27.50 -17.09 -7.40
N ASP A 155 -26.26 -17.20 -7.79
CA ASP A 155 -25.17 -17.98 -7.19
C ASP A 155 -24.41 -17.23 -6.09
N ASN A 156 -24.75 -15.95 -5.81
CA ASN A 156 -24.14 -15.24 -4.68
C ASN A 156 -24.49 -15.95 -3.37
N VAL A 157 -23.49 -16.16 -2.50
CA VAL A 157 -23.66 -16.90 -1.22
C VAL A 157 -24.75 -16.27 -0.33
N ALA A 158 -24.95 -14.97 -0.39
CA ALA A 158 -26.03 -14.30 0.34
C ALA A 158 -27.43 -14.65 -0.16
N ARG A 159 -27.58 -15.16 -1.38
CA ARG A 159 -28.84 -15.66 -1.93
C ARG A 159 -29.00 -17.17 -1.76
N THR A 160 -27.90 -17.92 -1.84
CA THR A 160 -27.93 -19.37 -1.65
C THR A 160 -28.01 -19.76 -0.16
N HIS A 161 -27.47 -18.90 0.72
CA HIS A 161 -27.48 -19.07 2.18
C HIS A 161 -28.08 -17.84 2.90
N PRO A 162 -29.38 -17.56 2.74
CA PRO A 162 -29.99 -16.35 3.31
C PRO A 162 -29.93 -16.31 4.84
N ASN A 163 -29.78 -17.47 5.52
CA ASN A 163 -29.58 -17.58 6.95
C ASN A 163 -28.18 -17.11 7.42
N TRP A 164 -27.23 -16.89 6.52
CA TRP A 164 -25.93 -16.31 6.82
C TRP A 164 -25.94 -14.78 6.82
N VAL A 165 -27.04 -14.16 6.41
CA VAL A 165 -27.12 -12.74 6.12
C VAL A 165 -27.83 -11.98 7.22
N ILE A 166 -27.24 -10.87 7.64
CA ILE A 166 -27.83 -9.89 8.55
C ILE A 166 -28.08 -8.60 7.79
N LYS A 167 -29.31 -8.05 7.95
CA LYS A 167 -29.64 -6.70 7.54
C LYS A 167 -29.37 -5.74 8.69
N TYR A 168 -28.55 -4.69 8.42
CA TYR A 168 -28.30 -3.62 9.37
C TYR A 168 -28.37 -2.27 8.65
N GLY A 169 -29.25 -1.38 9.12
CA GLY A 169 -29.58 -0.17 8.41
C GLY A 169 -30.09 -0.45 6.99
N LYS A 170 -29.42 0.12 6.00
CA LYS A 170 -29.78 -0.01 4.56
C LYS A 170 -28.89 -1.01 3.81
N GLN A 171 -28.11 -1.83 4.50
CA GLN A 171 -27.14 -2.75 3.91
C GLN A 171 -27.31 -4.16 4.45
N TYR A 172 -26.72 -5.12 3.75
CA TYR A 172 -26.67 -6.52 4.16
C TYR A 172 -25.19 -6.93 4.36
N TYR A 173 -24.98 -7.80 5.34
CA TYR A 173 -23.67 -8.30 5.74
C TYR A 173 -23.75 -9.81 5.96
N LEU A 174 -22.67 -10.53 5.70
CA LEU A 174 -22.50 -11.87 6.24
C LEU A 174 -22.38 -11.76 7.77
N ASN A 175 -22.93 -12.71 8.49
CA ASN A 175 -22.96 -12.72 9.95
C ASN A 175 -21.60 -13.18 10.52
N PRO A 176 -20.81 -12.29 11.15
CA PRO A 176 -19.47 -12.64 11.63
C PRO A 176 -19.45 -13.71 12.73
N GLY A 177 -20.58 -13.92 13.40
CA GLY A 177 -20.69 -14.87 14.49
C GLY A 177 -21.02 -16.30 14.06
N LEU A 178 -21.21 -16.57 12.77
CA LEU A 178 -21.47 -17.90 12.25
C LEU A 178 -20.17 -18.61 11.85
N PRO A 179 -19.88 -19.81 12.41
CA PRO A 179 -18.71 -20.60 11.99
C PRO A 179 -18.66 -20.85 10.49
N GLU A 180 -19.79 -21.18 9.87
CA GLU A 180 -19.89 -21.47 8.43
C GLU A 180 -19.53 -20.26 7.55
N VAL A 181 -19.77 -19.05 8.03
CA VAL A 181 -19.36 -17.82 7.35
C VAL A 181 -17.85 -17.64 7.47
N GLN A 182 -17.25 -17.96 8.61
CA GLN A 182 -15.80 -17.91 8.77
C GLN A 182 -15.11 -18.94 7.87
N ASP A 183 -15.60 -20.18 7.83
CA ASP A 183 -15.09 -21.24 6.97
C ASP A 183 -15.17 -20.82 5.48
N TYR A 184 -16.30 -20.27 5.05
CA TYR A 184 -16.46 -19.74 3.69
C TYR A 184 -15.43 -18.65 3.36
N LEU A 185 -15.17 -17.70 4.27
CA LEU A 185 -14.19 -16.64 4.05
C LEU A 185 -12.75 -17.18 4.00
N VAL A 186 -12.44 -18.20 4.77
CA VAL A 186 -11.15 -18.91 4.71
C VAL A 186 -10.97 -19.54 3.34
N GLU A 187 -11.99 -20.24 2.80
CA GLU A 187 -11.91 -20.83 1.47
C GLU A 187 -11.78 -19.78 0.36
N VAL A 188 -12.48 -18.63 0.46
CA VAL A 188 -12.32 -17.50 -0.48
C VAL A 188 -10.89 -16.97 -0.48
N VAL A 189 -10.23 -16.85 0.69
CA VAL A 189 -8.84 -16.39 0.77
C VAL A 189 -7.89 -17.49 0.26
N ARG A 190 -8.15 -18.74 0.59
CA ARG A 190 -7.37 -19.88 0.09
C ARG A 190 -7.41 -19.97 -1.44
N GLU A 191 -8.58 -19.77 -2.04
CA GLU A 191 -8.77 -19.75 -3.50
C GLU A 191 -7.89 -18.69 -4.18
N ILE A 192 -7.91 -17.44 -3.70
CA ILE A 192 -7.14 -16.36 -4.34
C ILE A 192 -5.64 -16.56 -4.15
N VAL A 193 -5.19 -17.00 -2.97
CA VAL A 193 -3.77 -17.25 -2.69
C VAL A 193 -3.24 -18.42 -3.53
N ALA A 194 -4.03 -19.49 -3.67
CA ALA A 194 -3.63 -20.66 -4.46
C ALA A 194 -3.50 -20.33 -5.96
N ASN A 195 -4.50 -19.60 -6.52
CA ASN A 195 -4.65 -19.43 -7.95
C ASN A 195 -3.93 -18.21 -8.54
N TYR A 196 -3.54 -17.24 -7.70
CA TYR A 196 -2.94 -15.99 -8.17
C TYR A 196 -1.56 -15.75 -7.53
N ASP A 197 -0.68 -15.11 -8.28
CA ASP A 197 0.66 -14.73 -7.83
C ASP A 197 0.67 -13.37 -7.14
N ILE A 198 -0.20 -13.22 -6.12
CA ILE A 198 -0.28 -12.01 -5.29
C ILE A 198 0.86 -11.99 -4.27
N ASP A 199 1.28 -10.78 -3.87
CA ASP A 199 2.32 -10.59 -2.86
C ASP A 199 1.74 -10.49 -1.44
N ALA A 200 0.45 -10.07 -1.31
CA ALA A 200 -0.26 -10.04 -0.04
C ALA A 200 -1.78 -10.12 -0.20
N VAL A 201 -2.46 -10.55 0.88
CA VAL A 201 -3.88 -10.30 1.12
C VAL A 201 -4.00 -9.08 2.04
N HIS A 202 -4.90 -8.16 1.72
CA HIS A 202 -5.16 -6.95 2.49
C HIS A 202 -6.65 -6.84 2.85
N MET A 203 -6.96 -6.54 4.12
CA MET A 203 -8.32 -6.23 4.55
C MET A 203 -8.43 -4.79 5.04
N ASP A 204 -9.61 -4.21 4.87
CA ASP A 204 -9.95 -2.88 5.38
C ASP A 204 -10.48 -2.92 6.83
N ASP A 205 -11.14 -1.85 7.27
CA ASP A 205 -11.68 -1.68 8.61
C ASP A 205 -13.13 -2.18 8.75
N TYR A 206 -13.74 -2.76 7.71
CA TYR A 206 -15.14 -3.18 7.71
C TYR A 206 -15.30 -4.65 8.14
N PHE A 207 -15.01 -4.96 9.41
CA PHE A 207 -15.39 -6.23 10.03
C PHE A 207 -16.86 -6.17 10.48
N TYR A 208 -17.17 -5.82 11.72
CA TYR A 208 -18.52 -5.37 12.04
C TYR A 208 -18.74 -3.97 11.44
N PRO A 209 -19.99 -3.68 10.99
CA PRO A 209 -20.26 -2.36 10.40
C PRO A 209 -20.18 -1.24 11.44
N TYR A 210 -19.92 -0.02 10.95
CA TYR A 210 -20.00 1.18 11.79
C TYR A 210 -21.35 1.28 12.47
N LYS A 211 -21.36 1.66 13.75
CA LYS A 211 -22.59 1.80 14.52
C LYS A 211 -23.53 2.85 13.91
N ILE A 212 -24.80 2.49 13.79
CA ILE A 212 -25.88 3.39 13.41
C ILE A 212 -26.54 3.86 14.71
N ALA A 213 -26.76 5.17 14.82
CA ALA A 213 -27.39 5.75 16.01
C ALA A 213 -28.75 5.10 16.29
N ASN A 214 -28.95 4.66 17.53
CA ASN A 214 -30.16 3.98 17.99
C ASN A 214 -30.47 2.62 17.33
N GLU A 215 -29.51 2.02 16.60
CA GLU A 215 -29.64 0.66 16.08
C GLU A 215 -28.62 -0.29 16.73
N VAL A 216 -29.04 -1.48 17.04
CA VAL A 216 -28.19 -2.57 17.51
C VAL A 216 -27.98 -3.53 16.36
N PHE A 217 -26.74 -3.99 16.16
CA PHE A 217 -26.45 -5.04 15.17
C PHE A 217 -27.19 -6.32 15.59
N PRO A 218 -28.06 -6.90 14.73
CA PRO A 218 -29.06 -7.88 15.16
C PRO A 218 -28.52 -9.33 15.12
N ASP A 219 -27.45 -9.61 15.88
CA ASP A 219 -26.81 -10.91 16.00
C ASP A 219 -27.13 -11.65 17.33
N GLN A 220 -28.15 -11.20 18.08
CA GLN A 220 -28.50 -11.73 19.40
C GLN A 220 -28.82 -13.25 19.38
N ALA A 221 -29.53 -13.71 18.34
CA ALA A 221 -29.83 -15.14 18.18
C ALA A 221 -28.55 -15.98 17.98
N THR A 222 -27.59 -15.44 17.19
CA THR A 222 -26.29 -16.08 16.98
C THR A 222 -25.47 -16.09 18.26
N PHE A 223 -25.45 -14.99 19.00
CA PHE A 223 -24.79 -14.90 20.30
C PHE A 223 -25.34 -15.95 21.29
N LYS A 224 -26.67 -16.11 21.35
CA LYS A 224 -27.30 -17.14 22.21
C LYS A 224 -26.81 -18.55 21.87
N ASN A 225 -26.60 -18.85 20.59
CA ASN A 225 -26.20 -20.18 20.14
C ASN A 225 -24.68 -20.43 20.26
N TYR A 226 -23.84 -19.41 20.01
CA TYR A 226 -22.38 -19.57 19.88
C TYR A 226 -21.57 -18.76 20.91
N GLY A 227 -22.21 -17.91 21.69
CA GLY A 227 -21.54 -17.01 22.64
C GLY A 227 -21.63 -17.43 24.11
N ALA A 228 -22.01 -18.68 24.43
CA ALA A 228 -22.28 -19.13 25.79
C ALA A 228 -21.11 -19.00 26.78
N SER A 229 -19.87 -18.99 26.29
CA SER A 229 -18.65 -18.78 27.09
C SER A 229 -18.40 -17.29 27.43
N PHE A 230 -19.10 -16.38 26.81
CA PHE A 230 -18.89 -14.94 26.97
C PHE A 230 -19.99 -14.31 27.83
N LYS A 231 -19.57 -13.43 28.77
CA LYS A 231 -20.51 -12.66 29.60
C LYS A 231 -21.11 -11.46 28.85
N LYS A 232 -20.40 -10.94 27.84
CA LYS A 232 -20.79 -9.76 27.07
C LYS A 232 -20.74 -10.07 25.57
N VAL A 233 -21.72 -9.58 24.84
CA VAL A 233 -21.78 -9.74 23.38
C VAL A 233 -20.61 -9.04 22.68
N GLU A 234 -20.11 -7.94 23.23
CA GLU A 234 -18.98 -7.19 22.70
C GLU A 234 -17.68 -8.01 22.72
N ASP A 235 -17.45 -8.80 23.79
CA ASP A 235 -16.29 -9.68 23.91
C ASP A 235 -16.37 -10.82 22.89
N TRP A 236 -17.56 -11.41 22.70
CA TRP A 236 -17.80 -12.43 21.70
C TRP A 236 -17.63 -11.89 20.26
N ARG A 237 -18.07 -10.66 19.98
CA ARG A 237 -17.87 -10.04 18.67
C ARG A 237 -16.39 -9.85 18.36
N ARG A 238 -15.59 -9.41 19.33
CA ARG A 238 -14.13 -9.31 19.17
C ARG A 238 -13.49 -10.66 18.93
N ASP A 239 -13.91 -11.68 19.68
CA ASP A 239 -13.44 -13.06 19.50
C ASP A 239 -13.76 -13.58 18.09
N ASN A 240 -14.96 -13.33 17.57
CA ASN A 240 -15.31 -13.70 16.19
C ASN A 240 -14.36 -13.09 15.15
N VAL A 241 -13.98 -11.81 15.31
CA VAL A 241 -13.05 -11.15 14.41
C VAL A 241 -11.63 -11.68 14.61
N ASN A 242 -11.19 -11.89 15.86
CA ASN A 242 -9.87 -12.44 16.16
C ASN A 242 -9.69 -13.83 15.56
N ARG A 243 -10.69 -14.71 15.71
CA ARG A 243 -10.68 -16.06 15.10
C ARG A 243 -10.64 -16.01 13.57
N LEU A 244 -11.41 -15.10 12.95
CA LEU A 244 -11.33 -14.94 11.50
C LEU A 244 -9.91 -14.54 11.08
N VAL A 245 -9.33 -13.53 11.73
CA VAL A 245 -7.98 -13.04 11.40
C VAL A 245 -6.94 -14.16 11.55
N GLU A 246 -7.00 -14.93 12.63
CA GLU A 246 -6.11 -16.08 12.87
C GLU A 246 -6.29 -17.18 11.82
N ASN A 247 -7.53 -17.56 11.50
CA ASN A 247 -7.83 -18.59 10.52
C ASN A 247 -7.39 -18.18 9.10
N LEU A 248 -7.55 -16.90 8.75
CA LEU A 248 -7.09 -16.35 7.46
C LEU A 248 -5.57 -16.35 7.38
N TYR A 249 -4.88 -15.89 8.43
CA TYR A 249 -3.42 -15.94 8.49
C TYR A 249 -2.91 -17.36 8.29
N THR A 250 -3.44 -18.31 9.04
CA THR A 250 -3.09 -19.73 8.91
C THR A 250 -3.33 -20.24 7.48
N ALA A 251 -4.50 -19.96 6.91
CA ALA A 251 -4.82 -20.40 5.55
C ALA A 251 -3.88 -19.81 4.48
N ILE A 252 -3.48 -18.55 4.64
CA ILE A 252 -2.52 -17.89 3.74
C ILE A 252 -1.15 -18.57 3.86
N LYS A 253 -0.64 -18.72 5.10
CA LYS A 253 0.70 -19.29 5.34
C LYS A 253 0.79 -20.76 4.96
N ASP A 254 -0.27 -21.54 5.17
CA ASP A 254 -0.36 -22.94 4.72
C ASP A 254 -0.37 -23.09 3.19
N THR A 255 -0.90 -22.08 2.47
CA THR A 255 -1.02 -22.12 1.01
C THR A 255 0.25 -21.60 0.33
N LYS A 256 0.70 -20.38 0.70
CA LYS A 256 1.96 -19.76 0.26
C LYS A 256 2.56 -18.97 1.42
N PRO A 257 3.55 -19.52 2.13
CA PRO A 257 4.10 -18.91 3.36
C PRO A 257 4.58 -17.46 3.18
N TYR A 258 5.10 -17.13 2.01
CA TYR A 258 5.64 -15.79 1.69
C TYR A 258 4.57 -14.73 1.39
N VAL A 259 3.31 -15.10 1.17
CA VAL A 259 2.23 -14.14 0.95
C VAL A 259 1.91 -13.46 2.26
N GLN A 260 2.04 -12.14 2.28
CA GLN A 260 1.79 -11.33 3.48
C GLN A 260 0.28 -11.22 3.75
N PHE A 261 -0.07 -11.05 5.02
CA PHE A 261 -1.42 -10.68 5.44
C PHE A 261 -1.41 -9.36 6.20
N GLY A 262 -2.14 -8.37 5.71
CA GLY A 262 -2.23 -7.05 6.32
C GLY A 262 -3.64 -6.54 6.49
N ILE A 263 -3.82 -5.65 7.47
CA ILE A 263 -5.12 -5.05 7.78
C ILE A 263 -4.95 -3.53 7.93
N SER A 264 -5.90 -2.76 7.35
CA SER A 264 -5.98 -1.32 7.54
C SER A 264 -7.16 -0.94 8.44
N PRO A 265 -6.98 -0.99 9.78
CA PRO A 265 -8.03 -0.66 10.73
C PRO A 265 -8.29 0.85 10.80
N PHE A 266 -9.40 1.23 11.43
CA PHE A 266 -9.65 2.62 11.81
C PHE A 266 -8.48 3.19 12.63
N GLY A 267 -8.16 4.47 12.46
CA GLY A 267 -6.94 5.10 13.00
C GLY A 267 -6.85 5.19 14.53
N VAL A 268 -7.93 4.98 15.27
CA VAL A 268 -7.97 5.02 16.74
C VAL A 268 -8.38 3.67 17.30
N TRP A 269 -7.49 3.05 18.08
CA TRP A 269 -7.84 1.82 18.80
C TRP A 269 -8.84 2.10 19.92
N ARG A 270 -8.49 2.92 20.89
CA ARG A 270 -9.35 3.48 21.96
C ARG A 270 -8.83 4.84 22.41
N ASN A 271 -9.72 5.71 22.86
CA ASN A 271 -9.33 6.95 23.52
C ASN A 271 -8.76 6.65 24.93
N LYS A 272 -7.79 7.42 25.37
CA LYS A 272 -7.18 7.29 26.71
C LYS A 272 -8.19 7.46 27.85
N SER A 273 -9.31 8.15 27.61
CA SER A 273 -10.41 8.27 28.56
C SER A 273 -11.19 6.97 28.79
N LEU A 274 -11.15 6.04 27.83
CA LEU A 274 -11.79 4.72 27.91
C LEU A 274 -10.81 3.64 28.38
N ASP A 275 -9.52 3.80 28.05
CA ASP A 275 -8.46 2.89 28.42
C ASP A 275 -7.17 3.68 28.64
N LYS A 276 -6.49 3.51 29.79
CA LYS A 276 -5.26 4.25 30.12
C LYS A 276 -4.13 4.06 29.12
N THR A 277 -4.14 2.93 28.39
CA THR A 277 -3.18 2.59 27.33
C THR A 277 -3.61 3.08 25.96
N GLY A 278 -4.81 3.65 25.83
CA GLY A 278 -5.31 4.23 24.58
C GLY A 278 -4.60 5.53 24.21
N SER A 279 -4.81 5.97 22.98
CA SER A 279 -4.25 7.24 22.47
C SER A 279 -4.88 8.45 23.15
N ASP A 280 -4.11 9.53 23.30
CA ASP A 280 -4.61 10.81 23.81
C ASP A 280 -5.48 11.54 22.77
N THR A 281 -6.62 10.92 22.49
CA THR A 281 -7.60 11.35 21.50
C THR A 281 -9.00 11.46 22.12
N ARG A 282 -9.91 12.09 21.37
CA ARG A 282 -11.35 12.19 21.67
C ARG A 282 -12.16 11.83 20.42
N ALA A 283 -11.79 10.75 19.76
CA ALA A 283 -12.49 10.25 18.57
C ALA A 283 -13.89 9.73 18.95
N GLY A 284 -14.86 9.94 18.07
CA GLY A 284 -16.24 9.46 18.26
C GLY A 284 -16.43 7.98 17.93
N VAL A 285 -15.46 7.35 17.25
CA VAL A 285 -15.41 5.93 16.88
C VAL A 285 -14.06 5.38 17.25
N ASN A 286 -14.00 4.11 17.66
CA ASN A 286 -12.77 3.39 17.91
C ASN A 286 -12.87 1.92 17.48
N ASN A 287 -11.72 1.27 17.26
CA ASN A 287 -11.66 -0.12 16.80
C ASN A 287 -12.28 -1.08 17.82
N TYR A 288 -11.88 -0.97 19.08
CA TYR A 288 -12.14 -1.98 20.10
C TYR A 288 -13.61 -2.05 20.52
N ASP A 289 -14.23 -0.88 20.80
CA ASP A 289 -15.60 -0.82 21.33
C ASP A 289 -16.68 -0.72 20.24
N ASP A 290 -16.33 -0.13 19.07
CA ASP A 290 -17.32 0.18 18.05
C ASP A 290 -17.27 -0.77 16.86
N LEU A 291 -16.07 -1.17 16.42
CA LEU A 291 -15.85 -2.04 15.27
C LEU A 291 -15.49 -3.47 15.66
N TYR A 292 -15.32 -3.71 16.96
CA TYR A 292 -14.92 -4.99 17.54
C TYR A 292 -13.62 -5.57 16.94
N ALA A 293 -12.74 -4.69 16.49
CA ALA A 293 -11.44 -4.99 15.90
C ALA A 293 -10.36 -4.86 16.99
N ASP A 294 -9.92 -5.98 17.53
CA ASP A 294 -8.90 -6.04 18.58
C ASP A 294 -7.50 -6.12 17.99
N VAL A 295 -7.06 -5.02 17.40
CA VAL A 295 -5.79 -4.90 16.67
C VAL A 295 -4.57 -5.29 17.53
N ARG A 296 -4.62 -5.04 18.84
CA ARG A 296 -3.54 -5.40 19.76
C ARG A 296 -3.38 -6.91 19.86
N THR A 297 -4.48 -7.66 19.94
CA THR A 297 -4.47 -9.12 19.93
C THR A 297 -3.84 -9.64 18.64
N TRP A 298 -4.14 -9.07 17.48
CA TRP A 298 -3.57 -9.52 16.22
C TRP A 298 -2.05 -9.30 16.17
N ILE A 299 -1.58 -8.13 16.62
CA ILE A 299 -0.15 -7.81 16.72
C ILE A 299 0.55 -8.77 17.70
N GLN A 300 -0.04 -8.99 18.89
CA GLN A 300 0.54 -9.81 19.94
C GLN A 300 0.64 -11.29 19.56
N ASN A 301 -0.40 -11.81 18.90
CA ASN A 301 -0.45 -13.21 18.48
C ASN A 301 0.35 -13.47 17.19
N GLY A 302 0.81 -12.42 16.49
CA GLY A 302 1.48 -12.56 15.21
C GLY A 302 0.57 -13.16 14.13
N THR A 303 -0.69 -12.72 14.06
CA THR A 303 -1.68 -13.17 13.07
C THR A 303 -1.84 -12.20 11.91
N ILE A 304 -0.92 -11.27 11.76
CA ILE A 304 -0.78 -10.31 10.65
C ILE A 304 0.71 -10.01 10.42
N ASP A 305 1.10 -9.78 9.18
CA ASP A 305 2.46 -9.37 8.83
C ASP A 305 2.63 -7.85 8.86
N TYR A 306 1.56 -7.11 8.56
CA TYR A 306 1.58 -5.65 8.65
C TYR A 306 0.25 -5.07 9.07
N ILE A 307 0.31 -3.89 9.68
CA ILE A 307 -0.86 -3.11 10.05
C ILE A 307 -0.77 -1.71 9.45
N THR A 308 -1.91 -1.22 8.90
CA THR A 308 -1.98 0.07 8.24
C THR A 308 -3.12 0.93 8.81
N PRO A 309 -2.95 1.51 10.01
CA PRO A 309 -3.99 2.35 10.58
C PRO A 309 -4.31 3.54 9.66
N GLN A 310 -5.61 3.79 9.46
CA GLN A 310 -6.12 4.90 8.65
C GLN A 310 -6.09 6.19 9.47
N ILE A 311 -4.92 6.86 9.55
CA ILE A 311 -4.74 8.09 10.31
C ILE A 311 -5.18 9.30 9.44
N TYR A 312 -6.49 9.40 9.20
CA TYR A 312 -7.07 10.37 8.26
C TYR A 312 -7.36 11.73 8.88
N TRP A 313 -6.49 12.22 9.77
CA TRP A 313 -6.58 13.52 10.41
C TRP A 313 -5.33 14.36 10.19
N SER A 314 -5.50 15.68 10.32
CA SER A 314 -4.37 16.57 10.16
C SER A 314 -3.45 16.55 11.39
N ARG A 315 -2.25 17.10 11.22
CA ARG A 315 -1.28 17.26 12.31
C ARG A 315 -1.73 18.23 13.39
N THR A 316 -2.75 19.03 13.11
CA THR A 316 -3.23 20.09 14.03
C THR A 316 -4.60 19.83 14.61
N LEU A 317 -5.35 18.83 14.15
CA LEU A 317 -6.69 18.53 14.64
C LEU A 317 -6.67 18.05 16.09
N SER A 318 -7.16 18.88 17.01
CA SER A 318 -6.99 18.66 18.47
C SER A 318 -7.64 17.41 19.03
N VAL A 319 -8.68 16.87 18.37
CA VAL A 319 -9.39 15.67 18.82
C VAL A 319 -8.69 14.37 18.43
N ALA A 320 -7.86 14.40 17.37
CA ALA A 320 -7.13 13.23 16.86
C ALA A 320 -5.93 13.69 16.04
N LYS A 321 -4.92 14.26 16.68
CA LYS A 321 -3.70 14.74 16.01
C LYS A 321 -2.96 13.58 15.35
N TYR A 322 -2.55 13.77 14.08
CA TYR A 322 -1.76 12.80 13.35
C TYR A 322 -0.55 12.28 14.14
N GLY A 323 0.28 13.19 14.67
CA GLY A 323 1.47 12.80 15.43
C GLY A 323 1.16 11.98 16.68
N THR A 324 0.10 12.33 17.43
CA THR A 324 -0.33 11.56 18.61
C THR A 324 -0.70 10.12 18.25
N LEU A 325 -1.37 9.92 17.11
CA LEU A 325 -1.72 8.58 16.65
C LEU A 325 -0.53 7.83 16.07
N LEU A 326 0.34 8.50 15.33
CA LEU A 326 1.59 7.92 14.81
C LEU A 326 2.48 7.40 15.95
N ASP A 327 2.67 8.20 17.01
CA ASP A 327 3.45 7.81 18.18
C ASP A 327 2.80 6.63 18.92
N TRP A 328 1.45 6.64 19.03
CA TRP A 328 0.70 5.56 19.67
C TRP A 328 0.84 4.25 18.89
N TRP A 329 0.61 4.25 17.59
CA TRP A 329 0.73 3.05 16.75
C TRP A 329 2.17 2.52 16.70
N SER A 330 3.15 3.42 16.66
CA SER A 330 4.56 3.05 16.76
C SER A 330 4.88 2.32 18.06
N HIS A 331 4.35 2.83 19.20
CA HIS A 331 4.48 2.18 20.50
C HIS A 331 3.78 0.81 20.54
N GLU A 332 2.60 0.68 19.93
CA GLU A 332 1.86 -0.58 19.90
C GLU A 332 2.63 -1.71 19.20
N VAL A 333 3.14 -1.46 17.98
CA VAL A 333 3.89 -2.50 17.26
C VAL A 333 5.23 -2.81 17.95
N GLN A 334 5.91 -1.83 18.51
CA GLN A 334 7.17 -2.04 19.25
C GLN A 334 6.98 -2.82 20.55
N THR A 335 5.81 -2.65 21.19
CA THR A 335 5.54 -3.26 22.51
C THR A 335 4.90 -4.62 22.42
N TYR A 336 3.99 -4.81 21.48
CA TYR A 336 3.11 -5.98 21.42
C TYR A 336 3.46 -6.99 20.32
N ALA A 337 4.31 -6.66 19.35
CA ALA A 337 4.78 -7.62 18.35
C ALA A 337 5.81 -8.59 18.97
N THR A 338 5.32 -9.53 19.81
CA THR A 338 6.17 -10.43 20.62
C THR A 338 6.37 -11.80 19.99
N THR A 339 5.51 -12.22 19.08
CA THR A 339 5.59 -13.50 18.35
C THR A 339 6.54 -13.37 17.16
N HIS A 340 6.32 -12.36 16.33
CA HIS A 340 7.22 -11.91 15.26
C HIS A 340 7.03 -10.40 15.04
N PRO A 341 7.95 -9.71 14.36
CA PRO A 341 7.76 -8.30 13.98
C PRO A 341 6.49 -8.11 13.14
N VAL A 342 5.84 -6.96 13.31
CA VAL A 342 4.69 -6.54 12.48
C VAL A 342 5.03 -5.19 11.88
N HIS A 343 5.06 -5.09 10.56
CA HIS A 343 5.31 -3.81 9.88
C HIS A 343 4.21 -2.80 10.15
N LEU A 344 4.59 -1.57 10.42
CA LEU A 344 3.67 -0.44 10.54
C LEU A 344 3.74 0.42 9.26
N TYR A 345 2.67 0.44 8.49
CA TYR A 345 2.47 1.40 7.40
C TYR A 345 1.35 2.37 7.79
N ILE A 346 1.38 3.59 7.29
CA ILE A 346 0.38 4.59 7.67
C ILE A 346 -0.53 4.91 6.49
N GLY A 347 -1.85 4.73 6.69
CA GLY A 347 -2.85 5.15 5.72
C GLY A 347 -2.99 6.67 5.69
N LEU A 348 -2.86 7.26 4.50
CA LEU A 348 -2.91 8.70 4.25
C LEU A 348 -4.19 9.11 3.53
N ALA A 349 -4.77 10.24 3.91
CA ALA A 349 -6.02 10.75 3.38
C ALA A 349 -5.83 11.76 2.24
N ASP A 350 -5.34 11.31 1.10
CA ASP A 350 -5.09 12.13 -0.09
C ASP A 350 -6.34 12.89 -0.54
N TYR A 351 -7.53 12.28 -0.41
CA TYR A 351 -8.82 12.87 -0.80
C TYR A 351 -9.19 14.13 0.00
N LYS A 352 -8.58 14.33 1.17
CA LYS A 352 -8.83 15.50 2.02
C LYS A 352 -8.08 16.75 1.57
N VAL A 353 -6.95 16.58 0.87
CA VAL A 353 -6.15 17.72 0.43
C VAL A 353 -6.98 18.68 -0.42
N GLY A 354 -7.17 19.89 0.09
CA GLY A 354 -7.97 20.95 -0.53
C GLY A 354 -9.49 20.70 -0.59
N ASN A 355 -10.02 19.67 0.10
CA ASN A 355 -11.43 19.30 0.11
C ASN A 355 -12.06 19.24 1.51
N ASP A 356 -11.26 19.16 2.57
CA ASP A 356 -11.76 18.99 3.94
C ASP A 356 -12.11 20.34 4.59
N SER A 357 -13.01 20.30 5.56
CA SER A 357 -13.39 21.48 6.37
C SER A 357 -12.29 21.90 7.34
N ASP A 358 -11.41 20.98 7.77
CA ASP A 358 -10.22 21.31 8.56
C ASP A 358 -9.23 22.13 7.70
N ALA A 359 -8.97 23.35 8.14
CA ALA A 359 -8.14 24.32 7.41
C ALA A 359 -6.72 23.83 7.12
N ALA A 360 -6.18 22.88 7.90
CA ALA A 360 -4.87 22.28 7.67
C ALA A 360 -4.77 21.63 6.28
N TRP A 361 -5.85 21.02 5.80
CA TRP A 361 -5.90 20.37 4.48
C TRP A 361 -5.92 21.34 3.29
N LYS A 362 -6.05 22.66 3.54
CA LYS A 362 -5.84 23.70 2.53
C LYS A 362 -4.37 23.98 2.27
N ASN A 363 -3.49 23.44 3.09
CA ASN A 363 -2.04 23.52 2.92
C ASN A 363 -1.53 22.32 2.12
N LYS A 364 -0.94 22.55 0.95
CA LYS A 364 -0.33 21.50 0.12
C LYS A 364 0.78 20.72 0.82
N MET A 365 1.35 21.25 1.91
CA MET A 365 2.40 20.61 2.70
C MET A 365 1.87 19.71 3.82
N GLU A 366 0.55 19.65 4.07
CA GLU A 366 0.02 18.82 5.16
C GLU A 366 0.39 17.35 4.96
N LEU A 367 0.02 16.76 3.82
CA LEU A 367 0.32 15.37 3.53
C LEU A 367 1.84 15.09 3.34
N PRO A 368 2.63 15.89 2.60
CA PRO A 368 4.09 15.74 2.58
C PRO A 368 4.72 15.77 3.97
N SER A 369 4.21 16.61 4.88
CA SER A 369 4.71 16.68 6.25
C SER A 369 4.33 15.47 7.10
N GLN A 370 3.23 14.78 6.80
CA GLN A 370 2.88 13.50 7.41
C GLN A 370 3.87 12.41 6.99
N ILE A 371 4.25 12.33 5.71
CA ILE A 371 5.29 11.41 5.20
C ILE A 371 6.63 11.67 5.90
N LEU A 372 7.01 12.94 6.08
CA LEU A 372 8.24 13.28 6.82
C LEU A 372 8.18 12.86 8.29
N ALA A 373 7.01 12.95 8.91
CA ALA A 373 6.82 12.47 10.29
C ALA A 373 6.96 10.95 10.37
N ASN A 374 6.44 10.20 9.39
CA ASN A 374 6.58 8.73 9.32
C ASN A 374 8.06 8.29 9.24
N ARG A 375 8.92 9.09 8.61
CA ARG A 375 10.37 8.82 8.47
C ARG A 375 11.20 9.25 9.66
N SER A 376 10.57 9.69 10.76
CA SER A 376 11.30 10.04 11.97
C SER A 376 11.91 8.79 12.61
N GLU A 377 13.19 8.84 13.02
CA GLU A 377 13.88 7.75 13.71
C GLU A 377 13.21 7.31 15.04
N LYS A 378 12.28 8.14 15.54
CA LYS A 378 11.55 7.86 16.78
C LYS A 378 10.29 7.02 16.59
N VAL A 379 9.88 6.76 15.35
CA VAL A 379 8.68 6.00 15.03
C VAL A 379 9.03 4.73 14.26
N ALA A 380 8.19 3.71 14.42
CA ALA A 380 8.37 2.41 13.78
C ALA A 380 7.70 2.33 12.39
N ALA A 381 7.25 3.45 11.83
CA ALA A 381 6.60 3.42 10.53
C ALA A 381 7.62 3.18 9.41
N GLU A 382 7.35 2.15 8.59
CA GLU A 382 8.23 1.71 7.50
C GLU A 382 7.64 2.04 6.12
N GLY A 383 6.65 2.92 6.10
CA GLY A 383 6.03 3.39 4.86
C GLY A 383 4.62 3.92 5.03
N GLN A 384 3.99 4.19 3.90
CA GLN A 384 2.64 4.75 3.85
C GLN A 384 1.87 4.28 2.62
N ILE A 385 0.54 4.38 2.74
CA ILE A 385 -0.40 3.98 1.70
C ILE A 385 -1.36 5.15 1.43
N HIS A 386 -1.44 5.59 0.19
CA HIS A 386 -2.22 6.74 -0.26
C HIS A 386 -3.67 6.36 -0.58
N PHE A 387 -4.66 6.96 0.04
CA PHE A 387 -6.07 6.76 -0.29
C PHE A 387 -6.65 7.97 -1.02
N SER A 388 -6.84 7.86 -2.31
CA SER A 388 -6.73 6.75 -3.23
C SER A 388 -6.01 7.17 -4.51
N LEU A 389 -5.89 6.25 -5.48
CA LEU A 389 -5.29 6.49 -6.80
C LEU A 389 -5.83 7.77 -7.45
N ARG A 390 -7.17 7.93 -7.56
CA ARG A 390 -7.80 9.12 -8.15
C ARG A 390 -7.37 10.40 -7.45
N SER A 391 -7.26 10.38 -6.13
CA SER A 391 -6.88 11.55 -5.34
C SER A 391 -5.44 11.95 -5.60
N PHE A 392 -4.54 10.97 -5.66
CA PHE A 392 -3.14 11.21 -6.02
C PHE A 392 -3.00 11.73 -7.45
N GLN A 393 -3.71 11.13 -8.41
CA GLN A 393 -3.71 11.55 -9.82
C GLN A 393 -4.26 12.97 -10.02
N ASN A 394 -5.29 13.35 -9.26
CA ASN A 394 -5.87 14.71 -9.30
C ASN A 394 -4.91 15.77 -8.80
N ASN A 395 -3.91 15.40 -8.01
CA ASN A 395 -2.83 16.28 -7.55
C ASN A 395 -3.31 17.65 -7.05
N LYS A 396 -4.40 17.67 -6.28
CA LYS A 396 -5.00 18.92 -5.82
C LYS A 396 -3.99 19.74 -5.02
N LEU A 397 -3.95 21.03 -5.25
CA LEU A 397 -2.95 21.97 -4.70
C LEU A 397 -1.48 21.66 -5.08
N GLY A 398 -1.21 20.63 -5.88
CA GLY A 398 0.13 20.23 -6.27
C GLY A 398 0.90 19.39 -5.24
N TYR A 399 0.21 18.79 -4.24
CA TYR A 399 0.85 18.01 -3.19
C TYR A 399 1.54 16.74 -3.71
N ALA A 400 0.92 16.04 -4.67
CA ALA A 400 1.47 14.81 -5.24
C ALA A 400 2.77 15.08 -6.02
N THR A 401 2.88 16.24 -6.69
CA THR A 401 4.13 16.70 -7.30
C THR A 401 5.23 16.89 -6.25
N ILE A 402 4.90 17.45 -5.08
CA ILE A 402 5.86 17.60 -3.97
C ILE A 402 6.30 16.23 -3.47
N VAL A 403 5.34 15.30 -3.23
CA VAL A 403 5.65 13.93 -2.81
C VAL A 403 6.60 13.27 -3.80
N SER A 404 6.28 13.29 -5.10
CA SER A 404 7.06 12.61 -6.13
C SER A 404 8.46 13.21 -6.33
N GLN A 405 8.56 14.55 -6.35
CA GLN A 405 9.82 15.22 -6.68
C GLN A 405 10.75 15.46 -5.49
N GLN A 406 10.23 15.43 -4.26
CA GLN A 406 11.02 15.76 -3.07
C GLN A 406 11.12 14.61 -2.07
N LEU A 407 10.10 13.72 -2.02
CA LEU A 407 10.05 12.62 -1.04
C LEU A 407 10.25 11.25 -1.67
N TYR A 408 9.84 11.05 -2.93
CA TYR A 408 9.95 9.78 -3.66
C TYR A 408 10.87 9.91 -4.88
N ASN A 409 11.93 10.69 -4.80
CA ASN A 409 12.83 10.94 -5.95
C ASN A 409 13.78 9.76 -6.27
N TYR A 410 13.93 8.79 -5.36
CA TYR A 410 14.71 7.58 -5.60
C TYR A 410 13.82 6.34 -5.43
N THR A 411 14.19 5.24 -6.10
CA THR A 411 13.54 3.96 -5.93
C THR A 411 13.77 3.45 -4.51
N ALA A 412 12.75 2.90 -3.88
CA ALA A 412 12.85 2.21 -2.59
C ALA A 412 12.39 0.76 -2.75
N LEU A 413 13.00 -0.15 -1.99
CA LEU A 413 12.56 -1.51 -1.83
C LEU A 413 11.42 -1.56 -0.81
N THR A 414 10.59 -2.59 -0.87
CA THR A 414 9.66 -2.92 0.22
C THR A 414 10.41 -3.43 1.44
N PRO A 415 9.89 -3.27 2.66
CA PRO A 415 10.44 -3.90 3.86
C PRO A 415 10.52 -5.43 3.75
N GLU A 416 11.43 -6.06 4.48
CA GLU A 416 11.65 -7.51 4.48
C GLU A 416 10.74 -8.20 5.49
N THR A 417 10.16 -9.35 5.14
CA THR A 417 9.37 -10.21 6.06
C THR A 417 10.18 -11.44 6.47
N ILE A 418 11.33 -11.22 7.11
CA ILE A 418 12.30 -12.27 7.45
C ILE A 418 11.75 -13.33 8.41
N TRP A 419 10.65 -13.06 9.11
CA TRP A 419 9.99 -14.07 9.97
C TRP A 419 9.23 -15.14 9.19
N ASP A 420 8.92 -14.89 7.91
CA ASP A 420 8.35 -15.90 7.03
C ASP A 420 9.43 -16.82 6.43
N ASP A 421 10.57 -16.23 6.02
CA ASP A 421 11.74 -16.95 5.51
C ASP A 421 12.93 -15.96 5.43
N ASP A 422 13.99 -16.23 6.19
CA ASP A 422 15.22 -15.43 6.22
C ASP A 422 16.31 -15.97 5.27
N THR A 423 15.97 -16.97 4.45
CA THR A 423 16.92 -17.60 3.53
C THR A 423 17.45 -16.60 2.51
N VAL A 424 18.77 -16.38 2.55
CA VAL A 424 19.46 -15.55 1.57
C VAL A 424 19.46 -16.26 0.21
N PRO A 425 18.92 -15.65 -0.85
CA PRO A 425 18.92 -16.27 -2.17
C PRO A 425 20.34 -16.39 -2.73
N ASN A 426 20.54 -17.34 -3.64
CA ASN A 426 21.77 -17.45 -4.40
C ASN A 426 21.93 -16.21 -5.30
N VAL A 427 23.18 -15.87 -5.62
CA VAL A 427 23.45 -14.86 -6.65
C VAL A 427 23.03 -15.35 -8.03
N PRO A 428 22.66 -14.47 -8.97
CA PRO A 428 22.37 -14.84 -10.35
C PRO A 428 23.54 -15.59 -10.98
N THR A 429 23.24 -16.63 -11.75
CA THR A 429 24.27 -17.50 -12.37
C THR A 429 25.11 -16.72 -13.40
N PHE A 430 24.49 -15.82 -14.14
CA PHE A 430 25.16 -15.01 -15.15
C PHE A 430 24.51 -13.63 -15.30
N VAL A 431 25.35 -12.60 -15.41
CA VAL A 431 24.93 -11.23 -15.68
C VAL A 431 25.76 -10.65 -16.81
N GLN A 432 25.09 -10.13 -17.83
CA GLN A 432 25.73 -9.42 -18.93
C GLN A 432 25.18 -7.99 -19.05
N VAL A 433 26.07 -7.03 -19.26
CA VAL A 433 25.68 -5.64 -19.55
C VAL A 433 26.28 -5.24 -20.91
N THR A 434 25.44 -4.76 -21.82
CA THR A 434 25.85 -4.34 -23.16
C THR A 434 25.49 -2.88 -23.42
N LYS A 435 26.31 -2.20 -24.24
CA LYS A 435 25.99 -0.83 -24.71
C LYS A 435 25.02 -0.94 -25.87
N GLU A 436 23.91 -0.22 -25.79
CA GLU A 436 22.93 -0.07 -26.86
C GLU A 436 22.64 1.41 -27.11
N ALA A 437 22.02 1.71 -28.24
CA ALA A 437 21.63 3.10 -28.57
C ALA A 437 20.61 3.65 -27.53
N ALA A 438 19.77 2.78 -26.95
CA ALA A 438 18.75 3.14 -25.96
C ALA A 438 19.28 3.25 -24.53
N GLY A 439 20.54 2.90 -24.24
CA GLY A 439 21.10 2.89 -22.87
C GLY A 439 22.05 1.75 -22.59
N ARG A 440 21.91 1.09 -21.44
CA ARG A 440 22.65 -0.13 -21.08
C ARG A 440 21.67 -1.26 -20.92
N LYS A 441 21.76 -2.27 -21.77
CA LYS A 441 20.96 -3.50 -21.64
C LYS A 441 21.63 -4.43 -20.64
N ILE A 442 20.84 -4.88 -19.68
CA ILE A 442 21.23 -5.83 -18.64
C ILE A 442 20.44 -7.10 -18.89
N GLU A 443 21.13 -8.23 -19.02
CA GLU A 443 20.56 -9.57 -19.14
C GLU A 443 21.03 -10.38 -17.93
N ILE A 444 20.07 -10.94 -17.19
CA ILE A 444 20.29 -11.73 -15.99
C ILE A 444 19.78 -13.13 -16.30
N ILE A 445 20.64 -14.13 -16.20
CA ILE A 445 20.29 -15.54 -16.31
C ILE A 445 20.47 -16.16 -14.93
N ASP A 446 19.47 -16.88 -14.48
CA ASP A 446 19.48 -17.57 -13.21
C ASP A 446 19.04 -19.02 -13.40
N GLU A 447 19.98 -19.95 -13.21
CA GLU A 447 19.80 -21.39 -13.32
C GLU A 447 19.75 -22.07 -11.93
N ASN A 448 19.65 -21.27 -10.84
CA ASN A 448 19.52 -21.80 -9.51
C ASN A 448 18.21 -22.57 -9.35
N GLU A 449 18.20 -23.69 -8.65
CA GLU A 449 16.98 -24.49 -8.39
C GLU A 449 15.91 -23.66 -7.67
N ARG A 450 16.33 -22.84 -6.68
CA ARG A 450 15.44 -21.89 -6.00
C ARG A 450 15.57 -20.53 -6.68
N GLN A 451 14.60 -20.23 -7.52
CA GLN A 451 14.56 -18.96 -8.24
C GLN A 451 14.23 -17.79 -7.29
N PRO A 452 14.93 -16.65 -7.43
CA PRO A 452 14.58 -15.44 -6.68
C PRO A 452 13.27 -14.83 -7.20
N ARG A 453 12.61 -14.06 -6.38
CA ARG A 453 11.39 -13.32 -6.75
C ARG A 453 11.69 -12.16 -7.69
N LYS A 454 12.75 -11.42 -7.37
CA LYS A 454 13.11 -10.15 -8.03
C LYS A 454 14.63 -10.01 -8.12
N TYR A 455 15.07 -9.03 -8.91
CA TYR A 455 16.44 -8.52 -8.89
C TYR A 455 16.43 -7.03 -8.63
N VAL A 456 17.37 -6.55 -7.82
CA VAL A 456 17.67 -5.13 -7.65
C VAL A 456 18.90 -4.80 -8.48
N ILE A 457 18.76 -3.79 -9.34
CA ILE A 457 19.81 -3.30 -10.22
C ILE A 457 20.39 -2.04 -9.61
N TYR A 458 21.64 -2.08 -9.22
CA TYR A 458 22.41 -0.95 -8.73
C TYR A 458 23.36 -0.44 -9.83
N ARG A 459 23.64 0.85 -9.79
CA ARG A 459 24.60 1.49 -10.69
C ARG A 459 25.49 2.47 -9.92
N PHE A 460 26.79 2.31 -10.09
CA PHE A 460 27.81 3.17 -9.51
C PHE A 460 28.58 3.89 -10.63
N SER A 461 28.96 5.14 -10.41
CA SER A 461 29.76 5.90 -11.38
C SER A 461 31.22 5.44 -11.35
N GLY A 462 31.81 5.21 -12.52
CA GLY A 462 33.18 4.73 -12.65
C GLY A 462 33.31 3.20 -12.62
N ASN A 463 34.50 2.70 -12.26
CA ASN A 463 34.86 1.28 -12.31
C ASN A 463 34.98 0.62 -10.93
N LYS A 464 34.30 1.17 -9.92
CA LYS A 464 34.26 0.64 -8.55
C LYS A 464 32.83 0.63 -8.04
N GLU A 465 32.53 -0.34 -7.21
CA GLU A 465 31.29 -0.39 -6.46
C GLU A 465 31.21 0.71 -5.40
N GLY A 466 29.99 1.18 -5.15
CA GLY A 466 29.65 2.11 -4.09
C GLY A 466 28.83 1.42 -3.00
N SER A 467 28.10 2.22 -2.22
CA SER A 467 27.22 1.67 -1.17
C SER A 467 25.92 1.10 -1.75
N TYR A 468 25.62 -0.14 -1.44
CA TYR A 468 24.34 -0.80 -1.72
C TYR A 468 23.21 -0.35 -0.77
N ASP A 469 23.54 0.38 0.30
CA ASP A 469 22.54 0.94 1.23
C ASP A 469 22.06 2.33 0.82
N ASP A 470 22.70 2.95 -0.17
CA ASP A 470 22.30 4.24 -0.68
C ASP A 470 21.22 4.09 -1.78
N PRO A 471 19.97 4.51 -1.55
CA PRO A 471 18.88 4.36 -2.51
C PRO A 471 19.14 5.12 -3.84
N ARG A 472 20.05 6.08 -3.85
CA ARG A 472 20.46 6.81 -5.07
C ARG A 472 21.12 5.90 -6.11
N ASN A 473 21.68 4.79 -5.66
CA ASN A 473 22.34 3.82 -6.51
C ASN A 473 21.38 2.77 -7.08
N ILE A 474 20.14 2.68 -6.60
CA ILE A 474 19.12 1.77 -7.14
C ILE A 474 18.59 2.34 -8.45
N VAL A 475 18.87 1.66 -9.55
CA VAL A 475 18.33 1.98 -10.88
C VAL A 475 16.90 1.52 -10.98
N ASP A 476 16.67 0.22 -10.72
CA ASP A 476 15.35 -0.37 -10.77
C ASP A 476 15.26 -1.68 -9.97
N VAL A 477 14.01 -2.15 -9.78
CA VAL A 477 13.64 -3.47 -9.30
C VAL A 477 12.88 -4.16 -10.42
N VAL A 478 13.28 -5.39 -10.76
CA VAL A 478 12.67 -6.19 -11.82
C VAL A 478 12.29 -7.57 -11.30
N TYR A 479 11.08 -8.03 -11.62
CA TYR A 479 10.69 -9.41 -11.29
C TYR A 479 11.42 -10.41 -12.15
N ASN A 480 11.71 -11.57 -11.58
CA ASN A 480 12.22 -12.70 -12.32
C ASN A 480 11.10 -13.29 -13.18
N MET A 481 11.27 -13.22 -14.49
CA MET A 481 10.32 -13.72 -15.47
C MET A 481 10.99 -14.89 -16.23
N ASP A 482 10.65 -16.13 -15.85
CA ASP A 482 11.05 -17.34 -16.56
C ASP A 482 12.58 -17.57 -16.70
N GLY A 483 13.38 -17.20 -15.68
CA GLY A 483 14.83 -17.47 -15.62
C GLY A 483 15.73 -16.59 -16.49
N LEU A 484 15.16 -15.81 -17.42
CA LEU A 484 15.87 -14.80 -18.21
C LEU A 484 15.21 -13.43 -18.05
N THR A 485 15.82 -12.59 -17.24
CA THR A 485 15.35 -11.23 -17.02
C THR A 485 16.12 -10.22 -17.86
N LYS A 486 15.43 -9.35 -18.58
CA LYS A 486 15.99 -8.29 -19.41
C LYS A 486 15.54 -6.92 -18.94
N PHE A 487 16.49 -6.02 -18.80
CA PHE A 487 16.23 -4.64 -18.41
C PHE A 487 17.12 -3.68 -19.24
N VAL A 488 16.61 -2.49 -19.55
CA VAL A 488 17.37 -1.43 -20.22
C VAL A 488 17.43 -0.20 -19.34
N ASP A 489 18.61 0.11 -18.82
CA ASP A 489 18.87 1.36 -18.12
C ASP A 489 18.99 2.51 -19.13
N LYS A 490 17.87 3.16 -19.38
CA LYS A 490 17.78 4.33 -20.29
C LYS A 490 18.36 5.59 -19.70
N SER A 491 18.67 5.61 -18.39
CA SER A 491 19.24 6.76 -17.68
C SER A 491 20.77 6.78 -17.74
N ALA A 492 21.39 5.70 -18.23
CA ALA A 492 22.84 5.60 -18.36
C ALA A 492 23.35 6.52 -19.47
N LEU A 493 24.34 7.37 -19.15
CA LEU A 493 24.96 8.28 -20.12
C LEU A 493 25.91 7.53 -21.05
N ALA A 494 25.85 7.83 -22.34
CA ALA A 494 26.57 7.08 -23.38
C ALA A 494 28.11 7.07 -23.18
N LYS A 495 28.67 8.17 -22.70
CA LYS A 495 30.13 8.37 -22.54
C LYS A 495 30.62 8.26 -21.08
N HIS A 496 29.92 7.47 -20.25
CA HIS A 496 30.31 7.26 -18.86
C HIS A 496 30.63 5.79 -18.61
N SER A 497 31.65 5.54 -17.80
CA SER A 497 31.93 4.22 -17.22
C SER A 497 31.04 4.01 -16.02
N TYR A 498 30.53 2.80 -15.88
CA TYR A 498 29.67 2.40 -14.78
C TYR A 498 30.04 1.01 -14.28
N THR A 499 29.86 0.80 -12.99
CA THR A 499 29.78 -0.52 -12.39
C THR A 499 28.30 -0.80 -12.07
N TYR A 500 27.78 -1.90 -12.58
CA TYR A 500 26.45 -2.40 -12.24
C TYR A 500 26.58 -3.52 -11.22
N GLY A 501 25.87 -3.40 -10.11
CA GLY A 501 25.71 -4.47 -9.13
C GLY A 501 24.30 -5.03 -9.20
N ILE A 502 24.17 -6.34 -9.23
CA ILE A 502 22.88 -7.03 -9.27
C ILE A 502 22.76 -7.93 -8.05
N LYS A 503 21.66 -7.80 -7.32
CA LYS A 503 21.31 -8.68 -6.21
C LYS A 503 20.00 -9.40 -6.49
N ALA A 504 19.99 -10.71 -6.26
CA ALA A 504 18.77 -11.49 -6.24
C ALA A 504 17.99 -11.18 -4.94
N VAL A 505 16.67 -11.22 -4.99
CA VAL A 505 15.79 -10.93 -3.87
C VAL A 505 14.80 -12.08 -3.69
N SER A 506 14.70 -12.61 -2.47
CA SER A 506 13.77 -13.69 -2.11
C SER A 506 12.31 -13.22 -2.15
N ASN A 507 11.38 -14.15 -1.97
CA ASN A 507 9.95 -13.83 -1.81
C ASN A 507 9.68 -12.92 -0.59
N THR A 508 10.53 -12.98 0.43
CA THR A 508 10.42 -12.21 1.68
C THR A 508 11.27 -10.93 1.68
N GLY A 509 11.84 -10.56 0.54
CA GLY A 509 12.58 -9.32 0.37
C GLY A 509 14.07 -9.38 0.72
N VAL A 510 14.59 -10.53 1.15
CA VAL A 510 16.01 -10.71 1.52
C VAL A 510 16.89 -10.63 0.29
N GLU A 511 17.94 -9.78 0.32
CA GLU A 511 18.89 -9.61 -0.77
C GLU A 511 20.06 -10.60 -0.69
N SER A 512 20.49 -11.13 -1.84
CA SER A 512 21.73 -11.92 -1.97
C SER A 512 22.96 -11.04 -1.81
N LYS A 513 24.13 -11.69 -1.84
CA LYS A 513 25.37 -11.02 -2.24
C LYS A 513 25.21 -10.48 -3.67
N GLU A 514 26.04 -9.54 -4.04
CA GLU A 514 26.05 -8.93 -5.36
C GLU A 514 26.85 -9.74 -6.40
N VAL A 515 26.40 -9.65 -7.65
CA VAL A 515 27.24 -9.88 -8.84
C VAL A 515 27.44 -8.53 -9.49
N PHE A 516 28.65 -8.17 -9.83
CA PHE A 516 28.92 -6.88 -10.47
C PHE A 516 29.61 -7.02 -11.84
N VAL A 517 29.31 -6.06 -12.70
CA VAL A 517 29.87 -5.94 -14.06
C VAL A 517 30.34 -4.51 -14.29
N VAL A 518 31.61 -4.36 -14.66
CA VAL A 518 32.20 -3.06 -15.01
C VAL A 518 32.05 -2.83 -16.51
N ILE A 519 31.50 -1.67 -16.87
CA ILE A 519 31.37 -1.21 -18.26
C ILE A 519 32.23 0.04 -18.42
N GLU A 520 33.42 -0.15 -18.99
CA GLU A 520 34.29 0.96 -19.28
C GLU A 520 33.83 1.74 -20.52
N ASN A 521 34.09 3.03 -20.50
CA ASN A 521 33.92 3.86 -21.67
C ASN A 521 35.22 3.76 -22.52
N GLN A 522 35.19 2.92 -23.56
CA GLN A 522 36.21 2.90 -24.58
C GLN A 522 36.00 4.05 -25.56
#